data_7a1c26ca8d612a5d50e3eba8053a04c8
#
_entry.id   7a1c26ca8d612a5d50e3eba8053a04c8
#
_cell.length_a   1.000
_cell.length_b   1.000
_cell.length_c   1.000
_cell.angle_alpha   90.00
_cell.angle_beta   90.00
_cell.angle_gamma   90.00
#
_symmetry.space_group_name_H-M   'P 1'
#
loop_
_entity.id
_entity.type
_entity.pdbx_description
1 polymer ?
#
loop_
_entity_poly.entity_id
_entity_poly.type
_entity_poly.pdbx_seq_one_letter_code
_entity_poly.pdbx_strand_id
1 'polypeptide(L)'
;MKTLVVVLGPTGVGKTELCIKIAQHLNTPIINADSRQIYAEIPIGTAAPNQEQQHQIRHYFVGNHTVTDYYSAAKYESDALFLIENLFNKGHNTLLLTGGSMMYIDAVCNGIDNIPTVDQETRELLKEKLANEGLDSLVEELKQLDPEHYQIVDKKNPRRVVHALEICYMTGKTYTSFRKQIVKQRPFNILKIGLNRDRDELYTRINSRVIEMFNHGLIEECERVYNYRNHNALNTVGYKETFNFLDGLLTKEETIRQIQSNTRQYMRKQLTWFKRDKQIKWFHPMNFEEIIKYIDDNI
;
A
#
# COMPACT_ATOMS: atom_id res chain seq x y z
N MET A 1 27.43 -7.81 5.09
CA MET A 1 26.99 -6.87 4.04
C MET A 1 25.65 -6.29 4.48
N LYS A 2 25.33 -4.99 4.23
CA LYS A 2 24.02 -4.42 4.61
C LYS A 2 22.91 -5.07 3.79
N THR A 3 21.89 -5.63 4.44
CA THR A 3 20.78 -6.34 3.77
C THR A 3 19.41 -5.86 4.28
N LEU A 4 18.50 -5.58 3.36
CA LEU A 4 17.08 -5.34 3.64
C LEU A 4 16.30 -6.62 3.30
N VAL A 5 15.81 -7.29 4.33
CA VAL A 5 14.85 -8.40 4.19
C VAL A 5 13.47 -7.81 3.97
N VAL A 6 12.81 -8.18 2.90
CA VAL A 6 11.48 -7.69 2.53
C VAL A 6 10.49 -8.84 2.60
N VAL A 7 9.63 -8.83 3.63
CA VAL A 7 8.57 -9.83 3.79
C VAL A 7 7.26 -9.24 3.28
N LEU A 8 6.80 -9.73 2.17
CA LEU A 8 5.60 -9.26 1.48
C LEU A 8 4.55 -10.36 1.31
N GLY A 9 3.34 -9.97 1.00
CA GLY A 9 2.25 -10.91 0.74
C GLY A 9 0.89 -10.25 0.88
N PRO A 10 -0.18 -10.97 0.50
CA PRO A 10 -1.52 -10.41 0.50
C PRO A 10 -2.04 -10.13 1.90
N THR A 11 -3.08 -9.32 1.95
CA THR A 11 -3.86 -9.15 3.19
C THR A 11 -4.45 -10.48 3.64
N GLY A 12 -4.50 -10.72 4.95
CA GLY A 12 -5.01 -11.96 5.54
C GLY A 12 -3.98 -13.11 5.62
N VAL A 13 -2.79 -12.99 5.03
CA VAL A 13 -1.80 -14.08 4.98
C VAL A 13 -1.12 -14.38 6.32
N GLY A 14 -1.11 -13.43 7.28
CA GLY A 14 -0.49 -13.60 8.60
C GLY A 14 0.91 -12.99 8.72
N LYS A 15 1.18 -11.88 8.01
CA LYS A 15 2.49 -11.19 8.06
C LYS A 15 2.88 -10.71 9.45
N THR A 16 1.97 -10.07 10.18
CA THR A 16 2.29 -9.33 11.41
C THR A 16 2.97 -10.21 12.45
N GLU A 17 2.36 -11.33 12.83
CA GLU A 17 2.92 -12.24 13.83
C GLU A 17 4.23 -12.88 13.39
N LEU A 18 4.31 -13.29 12.12
CA LEU A 18 5.54 -13.87 11.56
C LEU A 18 6.67 -12.84 11.53
N CYS A 19 6.39 -11.60 11.11
CA CYS A 19 7.40 -10.56 11.03
C CYS A 19 7.91 -10.10 12.40
N ILE A 20 7.08 -10.16 13.44
CA ILE A 20 7.55 -9.94 14.82
C ILE A 20 8.60 -10.99 15.21
N LYS A 21 8.34 -12.28 14.95
CA LYS A 21 9.30 -13.36 15.22
C LYS A 21 10.58 -13.21 14.40
N ILE A 22 10.48 -12.87 13.11
CA ILE A 22 11.64 -12.60 12.25
C ILE A 22 12.44 -11.41 12.79
N ALA A 23 11.77 -10.32 13.17
CA ALA A 23 12.40 -9.13 13.70
C ALA A 23 13.14 -9.40 15.02
N GLN A 24 12.58 -10.24 15.89
CA GLN A 24 13.21 -10.70 17.12
C GLN A 24 14.46 -11.54 16.83
N HIS A 25 14.39 -12.50 15.89
CA HIS A 25 15.53 -13.30 15.46
C HIS A 25 16.66 -12.43 14.89
N LEU A 26 16.33 -11.46 14.05
CA LEU A 26 17.31 -10.57 13.41
C LEU A 26 17.76 -9.40 14.31
N ASN A 27 17.20 -9.27 15.51
CA ASN A 27 17.41 -8.12 16.41
C ASN A 27 17.28 -6.76 15.69
N THR A 28 16.18 -6.57 14.95
CA THR A 28 15.95 -5.41 14.11
C THR A 28 14.53 -4.87 14.28
N PRO A 29 14.29 -3.55 14.14
CA PRO A 29 12.93 -3.04 14.10
C PRO A 29 12.22 -3.43 12.80
N ILE A 30 10.89 -3.27 12.79
CA ILE A 30 10.05 -3.44 11.62
C ILE A 30 9.83 -2.09 10.92
N ILE A 31 10.08 -2.05 9.61
CA ILE A 31 9.74 -0.94 8.72
C ILE A 31 8.46 -1.33 8.00
N ASN A 32 7.34 -0.69 8.35
CA ASN A 32 6.04 -1.03 7.78
C ASN A 32 5.85 -0.40 6.39
N ALA A 33 5.48 -1.21 5.40
CA ALA A 33 5.16 -0.82 4.04
C ALA A 33 3.67 -1.00 3.72
N ASP A 34 2.80 -0.51 4.61
CA ASP A 34 1.37 -0.45 4.38
C ASP A 34 0.89 1.00 4.32
N SER A 35 0.29 1.39 3.18
CA SER A 35 -0.11 2.76 2.90
C SER A 35 -1.34 3.24 3.66
N ARG A 36 -1.93 2.40 4.51
CA ARG A 36 -3.10 2.74 5.32
C ARG A 36 -2.80 2.67 6.81
N GLN A 37 -1.95 1.77 7.23
CA GLN A 37 -1.53 1.64 8.63
C GLN A 37 -0.67 2.81 9.15
N ILE A 38 -0.24 3.69 8.27
CA ILE A 38 0.47 4.93 8.65
C ILE A 38 -0.43 5.95 9.37
N TYR A 39 -1.75 5.87 9.19
CA TYR A 39 -2.69 6.83 9.74
C TYR A 39 -3.16 6.44 11.15
N ALA A 40 -3.05 7.37 12.10
CA ALA A 40 -3.31 7.11 13.52
C ALA A 40 -4.78 6.85 13.83
N GLU A 41 -5.70 7.46 13.09
CA GLU A 41 -7.13 7.45 13.39
C GLU A 41 -7.86 6.20 12.89
N ILE A 42 -7.17 5.34 12.11
CA ILE A 42 -7.80 4.22 11.40
C ILE A 42 -7.12 2.86 11.64
N PRO A 43 -6.77 2.50 12.88
CA PRO A 43 -6.06 1.25 13.16
C PRO A 43 -6.91 -0.01 12.99
N ILE A 44 -8.23 0.04 13.25
CA ILE A 44 -9.10 -1.15 13.22
C ILE A 44 -9.34 -1.59 11.78
N GLY A 45 -9.86 -0.71 10.93
CA GLY A 45 -10.16 -1.05 9.54
C GLY A 45 -8.95 -1.34 8.67
N THR A 46 -7.76 -0.91 9.09
CA THR A 46 -6.49 -1.22 8.42
C THR A 46 -5.79 -2.44 9.00
N ALA A 47 -6.29 -3.00 10.12
CA ALA A 47 -5.64 -4.05 10.89
C ALA A 47 -4.18 -3.70 11.22
N ALA A 48 -3.94 -2.48 11.67
CA ALA A 48 -2.63 -2.02 12.11
C ALA A 48 -2.15 -2.86 13.32
N PRO A 49 -0.83 -3.01 13.52
CA PRO A 49 -0.29 -3.64 14.71
C PRO A 49 -0.81 -2.95 15.97
N ASN A 50 -1.35 -3.75 16.90
CA ASN A 50 -1.87 -3.24 18.16
C ASN A 50 -0.73 -2.83 19.12
N GLN A 51 -1.07 -2.22 20.26
CA GLN A 51 -0.08 -1.75 21.23
C GLN A 51 0.81 -2.89 21.75
N GLU A 52 0.24 -4.06 22.03
CA GLU A 52 1.01 -5.22 22.51
C GLU A 52 2.06 -5.67 21.47
N GLN A 53 1.68 -5.73 20.19
CA GLN A 53 2.58 -6.07 19.09
C GLN A 53 3.67 -5.01 18.89
N GLN A 54 3.34 -3.73 19.06
CA GLN A 54 4.30 -2.64 18.98
C GLN A 54 5.25 -2.57 20.18
N HIS A 55 4.83 -3.04 21.38
CA HIS A 55 5.71 -3.18 22.53
C HIS A 55 6.71 -4.34 22.38
N GLN A 56 6.35 -5.43 21.68
CA GLN A 56 7.25 -6.55 21.43
C GLN A 56 8.42 -6.18 20.52
N ILE A 57 8.16 -5.33 19.51
CA ILE A 57 9.14 -4.89 18.55
C ILE A 57 8.75 -3.47 18.06
N ARG A 58 9.76 -2.61 17.90
CA ARG A 58 9.51 -1.27 17.37
C ARG A 58 9.05 -1.33 15.91
N HIS A 59 7.90 -0.70 15.62
CA HIS A 59 7.40 -0.51 14.26
C HIS A 59 7.58 0.95 13.84
N TYR A 60 8.11 1.16 12.65
CA TYR A 60 8.14 2.47 11.98
C TYR A 60 7.03 2.53 10.92
N PHE A 61 6.52 3.70 10.64
CA PHE A 61 5.42 3.97 9.70
C PHE A 61 4.11 3.28 10.10
N VAL A 62 3.78 3.32 11.37
CA VAL A 62 2.49 2.90 11.93
C VAL A 62 1.94 4.04 12.77
N GLY A 63 0.76 4.55 12.42
CA GLY A 63 0.05 5.58 13.17
C GLY A 63 0.83 6.90 13.35
N ASN A 64 1.69 7.25 12.43
CA ASN A 64 2.55 8.44 12.51
C ASN A 64 2.11 9.60 11.59
N HIS A 65 0.97 9.46 10.92
CA HIS A 65 0.31 10.47 10.11
C HIS A 65 -1.15 10.60 10.47
N THR A 66 -1.78 11.73 10.13
CA THR A 66 -3.22 11.95 10.24
C THR A 66 -3.91 11.67 8.91
N VAL A 67 -5.21 11.34 8.93
CA VAL A 67 -5.98 11.07 7.70
C VAL A 67 -6.06 12.26 6.74
N THR A 68 -5.74 13.45 7.21
CA THR A 68 -5.69 14.68 6.41
C THR A 68 -4.35 14.88 5.70
N ASP A 69 -3.31 14.17 6.12
CA ASP A 69 -1.98 14.31 5.53
C ASP A 69 -1.94 13.74 4.09
N TYR A 70 -1.31 14.49 3.21
CA TYR A 70 -0.96 13.97 1.90
C TYR A 70 0.33 13.16 1.98
N TYR A 71 0.22 11.84 1.78
CA TYR A 71 1.37 10.95 1.82
C TYR A 71 1.39 10.02 0.60
N SER A 72 2.40 10.19 -0.26
CA SER A 72 2.55 9.48 -1.53
C SER A 72 3.58 8.35 -1.44
N ALA A 73 3.61 7.46 -2.44
CA ALA A 73 4.65 6.44 -2.55
C ALA A 73 6.06 7.04 -2.73
N ALA A 74 6.18 8.22 -3.38
CA ALA A 74 7.44 8.93 -3.52
C ALA A 74 7.94 9.46 -2.17
N LYS A 75 7.04 10.02 -1.36
CA LYS A 75 7.39 10.47 -0.01
C LYS A 75 7.77 9.28 0.87
N TYR A 76 7.03 8.18 0.78
CA TYR A 76 7.38 6.95 1.49
C TYR A 76 8.76 6.42 1.06
N GLU A 77 9.10 6.40 -0.25
CA GLU A 77 10.44 6.02 -0.72
C GLU A 77 11.53 6.85 -0.03
N SER A 78 11.38 8.17 -0.05
CA SER A 78 12.36 9.10 0.55
C SER A 78 12.51 8.86 2.06
N ASP A 79 11.40 8.83 2.79
CA ASP A 79 11.41 8.70 4.25
C ASP A 79 11.90 7.31 4.69
N ALA A 80 11.49 6.25 3.97
CA ALA A 80 11.92 4.89 4.27
C ALA A 80 13.41 4.67 3.98
N LEU A 81 13.94 5.21 2.87
CA LEU A 81 15.37 5.11 2.55
C LEU A 81 16.22 5.89 3.56
N PHE A 82 15.78 7.09 3.96
CA PHE A 82 16.44 7.85 5.01
C PHE A 82 16.47 7.11 6.35
N LEU A 83 15.35 6.47 6.73
CA LEU A 83 15.30 5.63 7.93
C LEU A 83 16.22 4.42 7.83
N ILE A 84 16.21 3.70 6.70
CA ILE A 84 17.05 2.53 6.44
C ILE A 84 18.54 2.91 6.57
N GLU A 85 18.95 4.00 5.96
CA GLU A 85 20.33 4.50 6.06
C GLU A 85 20.72 4.80 7.51
N ASN A 86 19.86 5.50 8.26
CA ASN A 86 20.09 5.82 9.66
C ASN A 86 20.21 4.56 10.54
N LEU A 87 19.36 3.55 10.30
CA LEU A 87 19.43 2.30 11.05
C LEU A 87 20.69 1.50 10.73
N PHE A 88 21.11 1.45 9.48
CA PHE A 88 22.38 0.85 9.09
C PHE A 88 23.58 1.59 9.70
N ASN A 89 23.52 2.92 9.80
CA ASN A 89 24.59 3.71 10.44
C ASN A 89 24.61 3.57 11.98
N LYS A 90 23.50 3.14 12.60
CA LYS A 90 23.42 2.79 14.02
C LYS A 90 23.92 1.38 14.33
N GLY A 91 24.43 0.65 13.35
CA GLY A 91 25.05 -0.65 13.53
C GLY A 91 24.17 -1.85 13.21
N HIS A 92 22.93 -1.67 12.72
CA HIS A 92 22.18 -2.79 12.17
C HIS A 92 22.85 -3.27 10.88
N ASN A 93 23.04 -4.57 10.70
CA ASN A 93 23.51 -5.15 9.43
C ASN A 93 22.35 -5.65 8.57
N THR A 94 21.26 -6.06 9.22
CA THR A 94 20.05 -6.56 8.58
C THR A 94 18.86 -5.78 9.09
N LEU A 95 17.99 -5.36 8.17
CA LEU A 95 16.73 -4.65 8.47
C LEU A 95 15.55 -5.43 7.90
N LEU A 96 14.37 -5.27 8.50
CA LEU A 96 13.14 -5.93 8.07
C LEU A 96 12.11 -4.90 7.58
N LEU A 97 11.73 -4.99 6.31
CA LEU A 97 10.61 -4.26 5.74
C LEU A 97 9.46 -5.24 5.49
N THR A 98 8.25 -4.88 5.91
CA THR A 98 7.08 -5.73 5.67
C THR A 98 5.84 -4.94 5.33
N GLY A 99 4.99 -5.49 4.49
CA GLY A 99 3.73 -4.84 4.14
C GLY A 99 2.96 -5.52 3.02
N GLY A 100 1.84 -4.89 2.67
CA GLY A 100 0.97 -5.32 1.58
C GLY A 100 0.81 -4.27 0.49
N SER A 101 1.34 -3.06 0.65
CA SER A 101 1.20 -1.98 -0.32
C SER A 101 2.25 -2.12 -1.43
N MET A 102 1.78 -2.63 -2.56
CA MET A 102 2.60 -2.95 -3.74
C MET A 102 3.50 -1.77 -4.15
N MET A 103 2.93 -0.57 -4.26
CA MET A 103 3.67 0.63 -4.66
C MET A 103 4.72 1.06 -3.63
N TYR A 104 4.48 0.86 -2.32
CA TYR A 104 5.46 1.21 -1.28
C TYR A 104 6.65 0.25 -1.31
N ILE A 105 6.38 -1.04 -1.46
CA ILE A 105 7.43 -2.06 -1.57
C ILE A 105 8.26 -1.82 -2.84
N ASP A 106 7.61 -1.60 -3.98
CA ASP A 106 8.32 -1.32 -5.24
C ASP A 106 9.13 -0.02 -5.15
N ALA A 107 8.58 1.03 -4.52
CA ALA A 107 9.28 2.29 -4.33
C ALA A 107 10.59 2.12 -3.56
N VAL A 108 10.58 1.35 -2.47
CA VAL A 108 11.80 1.08 -1.69
C VAL A 108 12.74 0.14 -2.43
N CYS A 109 12.24 -0.92 -3.06
CA CYS A 109 13.09 -1.94 -3.69
C CYS A 109 13.66 -1.47 -5.04
N ASN A 110 12.83 -0.91 -5.89
CA ASN A 110 13.15 -0.63 -7.29
C ASN A 110 13.28 0.86 -7.57
N GLY A 111 12.76 1.72 -6.68
CA GLY A 111 12.56 3.13 -6.92
C GLY A 111 11.33 3.42 -7.77
N ILE A 112 10.86 4.64 -7.70
CA ILE A 112 9.82 5.16 -8.57
C ILE A 112 10.33 6.34 -9.37
N ASP A 113 9.68 6.59 -10.49
CA ASP A 113 10.00 7.74 -11.32
C ASP A 113 9.72 9.05 -10.55
N ASN A 114 10.55 10.04 -10.79
CA ASN A 114 10.39 11.36 -10.18
C ASN A 114 9.31 12.16 -10.93
N ILE A 115 8.04 11.80 -10.67
CA ILE A 115 6.88 12.50 -11.22
C ILE A 115 6.55 13.67 -10.30
N PRO A 116 6.41 14.90 -10.83
CA PRO A 116 6.08 16.06 -10.02
C PRO A 116 4.78 15.88 -9.23
N THR A 117 4.73 16.43 -8.02
CA THR A 117 3.50 16.47 -7.25
C THR A 117 2.54 17.49 -7.88
N VAL A 118 1.36 17.04 -8.21
CA VAL A 118 0.32 17.89 -8.80
C VAL A 118 -0.18 18.90 -7.76
N ASP A 119 -0.26 20.17 -8.15
CA ASP A 119 -0.82 21.22 -7.32
C ASP A 119 -2.35 21.10 -7.21
N GLN A 120 -2.92 21.82 -6.23
CA GLN A 120 -4.33 21.75 -5.92
C GLN A 120 -5.21 22.33 -7.03
N GLU A 121 -4.77 23.42 -7.65
CA GLU A 121 -5.49 24.11 -8.72
C GLU A 121 -5.67 23.21 -9.95
N THR A 122 -4.60 22.58 -10.40
CA THR A 122 -4.62 21.61 -11.51
C THR A 122 -5.54 20.41 -11.20
N ARG A 123 -5.52 19.92 -9.95
CA ARG A 123 -6.40 18.81 -9.54
C ARG A 123 -7.88 19.19 -9.59
N GLU A 124 -8.22 20.36 -9.09
CA GLU A 124 -9.60 20.85 -9.10
C GLU A 124 -10.08 21.06 -10.54
N LEU A 125 -9.27 21.70 -11.37
CA LEU A 125 -9.56 21.90 -12.78
C LEU A 125 -9.87 20.57 -13.50
N LEU A 126 -9.00 19.56 -13.37
CA LEU A 126 -9.21 18.26 -14.06
C LEU A 126 -10.36 17.47 -13.47
N LYS A 127 -10.65 17.62 -12.17
CA LYS A 127 -11.83 17.03 -11.53
C LYS A 127 -13.13 17.63 -12.06
N GLU A 128 -13.20 18.95 -12.20
CA GLU A 128 -14.34 19.64 -12.78
C GLU A 128 -14.51 19.28 -14.25
N LYS A 129 -13.42 19.25 -15.00
CA LYS A 129 -13.43 18.86 -16.40
C LYS A 129 -13.95 17.43 -16.60
N LEU A 130 -13.51 16.48 -15.76
CA LEU A 130 -14.03 15.11 -15.76
C LEU A 130 -15.54 15.07 -15.47
N ALA A 131 -16.03 15.89 -14.54
CA ALA A 131 -17.45 15.94 -14.18
C ALA A 131 -18.32 16.54 -15.29
N ASN A 132 -17.82 17.56 -16.00
CA ASN A 132 -18.57 18.30 -17.00
C ASN A 132 -18.50 17.68 -18.40
N GLU A 133 -17.32 17.17 -18.79
CA GLU A 133 -17.07 16.71 -20.17
C GLU A 133 -17.04 15.16 -20.28
N GLY A 134 -16.89 14.46 -19.15
CA GLY A 134 -16.79 13.01 -19.11
C GLY A 134 -15.40 12.47 -19.46
N LEU A 135 -15.25 11.15 -19.28
CA LEU A 135 -13.96 10.48 -19.46
C LEU A 135 -13.49 10.44 -20.90
N ASP A 136 -14.42 10.27 -21.85
CA ASP A 136 -14.07 10.11 -23.28
C ASP A 136 -13.43 11.37 -23.85
N SER A 137 -13.90 12.56 -23.44
CA SER A 137 -13.29 13.85 -23.82
C SER A 137 -11.83 13.92 -23.32
N LEU A 138 -11.60 13.56 -22.04
CA LEU A 138 -10.27 13.56 -21.45
C LEU A 138 -9.33 12.53 -22.11
N VAL A 139 -9.85 11.41 -22.56
CA VAL A 139 -9.07 10.38 -23.29
C VAL A 139 -8.62 10.91 -24.65
N GLU A 140 -9.48 11.61 -25.40
CA GLU A 140 -9.10 12.23 -26.68
C GLU A 140 -8.09 13.38 -26.48
N GLU A 141 -8.23 14.15 -25.42
CA GLU A 141 -7.25 15.17 -25.06
C GLU A 141 -5.89 14.58 -24.71
N LEU A 142 -5.86 13.48 -23.92
CA LEU A 142 -4.62 12.77 -23.63
C LEU A 142 -3.94 12.26 -24.90
N LYS A 143 -4.70 11.84 -25.89
CA LYS A 143 -4.16 11.41 -27.20
C LYS A 143 -3.40 12.54 -27.91
N GLN A 144 -3.84 13.79 -27.73
CA GLN A 144 -3.17 14.96 -28.31
C GLN A 144 -1.93 15.37 -27.51
N LEU A 145 -2.04 15.37 -26.17
CA LEU A 145 -0.98 15.87 -25.28
C LEU A 145 0.12 14.83 -25.03
N ASP A 146 -0.22 13.55 -24.98
CA ASP A 146 0.72 12.44 -24.76
C ASP A 146 0.31 11.18 -25.54
N PRO A 147 0.58 11.14 -26.86
CA PRO A 147 0.20 10.03 -27.73
C PRO A 147 0.81 8.68 -27.28
N GLU A 148 2.01 8.69 -26.70
CA GLU A 148 2.67 7.47 -26.24
C GLU A 148 1.94 6.89 -25.02
N HIS A 149 1.59 7.74 -24.03
CA HIS A 149 0.84 7.28 -22.88
C HIS A 149 -0.56 6.82 -23.25
N TYR A 150 -1.23 7.51 -24.19
CA TYR A 150 -2.53 7.12 -24.71
C TYR A 150 -2.56 5.68 -25.25
N GLN A 151 -1.47 5.19 -25.86
CA GLN A 151 -1.41 3.82 -26.39
C GLN A 151 -1.38 2.76 -25.30
N ILE A 152 -0.88 3.07 -24.12
CA ILE A 152 -0.62 2.10 -23.05
C ILE A 152 -1.53 2.25 -21.82
N VAL A 153 -2.18 3.41 -21.66
CA VAL A 153 -3.07 3.68 -20.52
C VAL A 153 -4.36 2.87 -20.64
N ASP A 154 -4.85 2.40 -19.50
CA ASP A 154 -6.21 1.89 -19.39
C ASP A 154 -7.21 3.08 -19.52
N LYS A 155 -7.77 3.24 -20.70
CA LYS A 155 -8.68 4.34 -21.04
C LYS A 155 -9.99 4.32 -20.27
N LYS A 156 -10.35 3.18 -19.67
CA LYS A 156 -11.52 3.03 -18.80
C LYS A 156 -11.22 3.40 -17.35
N ASN A 157 -9.97 3.77 -17.04
CA ASN A 157 -9.56 4.15 -15.70
C ASN A 157 -9.41 5.68 -15.59
N PRO A 158 -10.44 6.40 -15.09
CA PRO A 158 -10.42 7.86 -15.03
C PRO A 158 -9.25 8.39 -14.21
N ARG A 159 -8.85 7.70 -13.14
CA ARG A 159 -7.72 8.15 -12.30
C ARG A 159 -6.39 8.17 -13.06
N ARG A 160 -6.16 7.20 -13.94
CA ARG A 160 -4.92 7.14 -14.73
C ARG A 160 -4.90 8.18 -15.84
N VAL A 161 -6.03 8.36 -16.50
CA VAL A 161 -6.18 9.38 -17.55
C VAL A 161 -6.03 10.78 -16.97
N VAL A 162 -6.78 11.08 -15.90
CA VAL A 162 -6.73 12.37 -15.21
C VAL A 162 -5.32 12.66 -14.71
N HIS A 163 -4.68 11.72 -14.03
CA HIS A 163 -3.33 11.96 -13.49
C HIS A 163 -2.30 12.25 -14.59
N ALA A 164 -2.39 11.60 -15.74
CA ALA A 164 -1.50 11.91 -16.85
C ALA A 164 -1.74 13.33 -17.40
N LEU A 165 -3.00 13.73 -17.53
CA LEU A 165 -3.37 15.09 -17.94
C LEU A 165 -2.94 16.14 -16.91
N GLU A 166 -3.13 15.88 -15.61
CA GLU A 166 -2.66 16.75 -14.52
C GLU A 166 -1.17 17.08 -14.68
N ILE A 167 -0.35 16.08 -14.96
CA ILE A 167 1.09 16.29 -15.19
C ILE A 167 1.35 17.08 -16.48
N CYS A 168 0.64 16.77 -17.56
CA CYS A 168 0.77 17.52 -18.82
C CYS A 168 0.42 19.00 -18.62
N TYR A 169 -0.70 19.30 -17.96
CA TYR A 169 -1.19 20.66 -17.71
C TYR A 169 -0.22 21.45 -16.84
N MET A 170 0.18 20.87 -15.71
CA MET A 170 1.05 21.54 -14.75
C MET A 170 2.46 21.82 -15.30
N THR A 171 2.99 20.89 -16.10
CA THR A 171 4.41 20.94 -16.49
C THR A 171 4.65 21.38 -17.92
N GLY A 172 3.62 21.36 -18.79
CA GLY A 172 3.77 21.54 -20.23
C GLY A 172 4.55 20.43 -20.94
N LYS A 173 4.79 19.30 -20.25
CA LYS A 173 5.52 18.14 -20.77
C LYS A 173 4.62 16.89 -20.75
N THR A 174 4.95 15.91 -21.60
CA THR A 174 4.23 14.64 -21.60
C THR A 174 4.44 13.88 -20.29
N TYR A 175 3.43 13.17 -19.80
CA TYR A 175 3.57 12.27 -18.66
C TYR A 175 4.61 11.18 -18.94
N THR A 176 4.67 10.68 -20.19
CA THR A 176 5.68 9.72 -20.66
C THR A 176 7.10 10.19 -20.42
N SER A 177 7.40 11.49 -20.57
CA SER A 177 8.74 12.03 -20.36
C SER A 177 9.26 11.86 -18.92
N PHE A 178 8.37 11.73 -17.95
CA PHE A 178 8.70 11.48 -16.54
C PHE A 178 8.75 9.98 -16.21
N ARG A 179 8.14 9.12 -17.02
CA ARG A 179 8.07 7.67 -16.83
C ARG A 179 9.28 6.97 -17.43
N LYS A 180 10.42 7.09 -16.79
CA LYS A 180 11.67 6.46 -17.26
C LYS A 180 11.76 4.97 -16.95
N GLN A 181 10.96 4.48 -15.97
CA GLN A 181 10.91 3.08 -15.52
C GLN A 181 12.31 2.48 -15.21
N ILE A 182 13.22 3.34 -14.75
CA ILE A 182 14.58 2.91 -14.42
C ILE A 182 14.60 2.34 -13.02
N VAL A 183 15.04 1.09 -12.89
CA VAL A 183 15.28 0.49 -11.57
C VAL A 183 16.49 1.19 -10.94
N LYS A 184 16.25 1.86 -9.81
CA LYS A 184 17.30 2.52 -9.04
C LYS A 184 18.07 1.48 -8.23
N GLN A 185 19.39 1.44 -8.40
CA GLN A 185 20.22 0.58 -7.56
C GLN A 185 20.25 1.09 -6.11
N ARG A 186 20.19 0.15 -5.16
CA ARG A 186 20.25 0.45 -3.72
C ARG A 186 21.65 0.13 -3.18
N PRO A 187 22.15 0.89 -2.21
CA PRO A 187 23.47 0.67 -1.61
C PRO A 187 23.45 -0.48 -0.57
N PHE A 188 22.49 -1.39 -0.68
CA PHE A 188 22.32 -2.56 0.18
C PHE A 188 21.67 -3.70 -0.61
N ASN A 189 21.86 -4.91 -0.14
CA ASN A 189 21.16 -6.08 -0.71
C ASN A 189 19.68 -6.08 -0.35
N ILE A 190 18.88 -6.65 -1.22
CA ILE A 190 17.45 -6.85 -1.01
C ILE A 190 17.13 -8.33 -1.13
N LEU A 191 16.67 -8.93 -0.03
CA LEU A 191 16.21 -10.31 0.03
C LEU A 191 14.68 -10.32 0.11
N LYS A 192 14.01 -10.82 -0.92
CA LYS A 192 12.55 -10.78 -1.03
C LYS A 192 11.92 -12.12 -0.66
N ILE A 193 11.04 -12.11 0.33
CA ILE A 193 10.28 -13.26 0.84
C ILE A 193 8.80 -12.99 0.63
N GLY A 194 8.16 -13.81 -0.16
CA GLY A 194 6.72 -13.78 -0.39
C GLY A 194 5.99 -14.77 0.50
N LEU A 195 4.94 -14.33 1.15
CA LEU A 195 4.07 -15.22 1.92
C LEU A 195 2.78 -15.50 1.14
N ASN A 196 2.40 -16.76 1.09
CA ASN A 196 1.14 -17.18 0.48
C ASN A 196 0.52 -18.34 1.27
N ARG A 197 -0.79 -18.51 1.12
CA ARG A 197 -1.61 -19.63 1.63
C ARG A 197 -2.55 -20.07 0.52
N ASP A 198 -3.18 -21.22 0.72
CA ASP A 198 -4.25 -21.65 -0.16
C ASP A 198 -5.37 -20.62 -0.21
N ARG A 199 -6.04 -20.54 -1.36
CA ARG A 199 -7.05 -19.51 -1.63
C ARG A 199 -8.20 -19.55 -0.64
N ASP A 200 -8.68 -20.75 -0.31
CA ASP A 200 -9.82 -20.93 0.57
C ASP A 200 -9.47 -20.57 2.02
N GLU A 201 -8.24 -20.88 2.43
CA GLU A 201 -7.71 -20.45 3.72
C GLU A 201 -7.64 -18.92 3.81
N LEU A 202 -7.10 -18.25 2.77
CA LEU A 202 -7.06 -16.78 2.71
C LEU A 202 -8.47 -16.18 2.78
N TYR A 203 -9.43 -16.76 2.08
CA TYR A 203 -10.81 -16.29 2.10
C TYR A 203 -11.45 -16.43 3.48
N THR A 204 -11.27 -17.56 4.14
CA THR A 204 -11.76 -17.79 5.50
C THR A 204 -11.17 -16.77 6.47
N ARG A 205 -9.85 -16.58 6.45
CA ARG A 205 -9.15 -15.60 7.29
C ARG A 205 -9.60 -14.17 7.04
N ILE A 206 -9.77 -13.78 5.78
CA ILE A 206 -10.28 -12.46 5.40
C ILE A 206 -11.68 -12.25 5.94
N ASN A 207 -12.57 -13.25 5.77
CA ASN A 207 -13.95 -13.14 6.20
C ASN A 207 -14.06 -13.04 7.73
N SER A 208 -13.33 -13.86 8.48
CA SER A 208 -13.30 -13.80 9.95
C SER A 208 -12.76 -12.47 10.44
N ARG A 209 -11.67 -11.99 9.84
CA ARG A 209 -11.08 -10.69 10.23
C ARG A 209 -12.03 -9.51 10.02
N VAL A 210 -12.86 -9.53 8.98
CA VAL A 210 -13.87 -8.49 8.80
C VAL A 210 -14.89 -8.49 9.93
N ILE A 211 -15.35 -9.67 10.37
CA ILE A 211 -16.25 -9.79 11.52
C ILE A 211 -15.56 -9.25 12.79
N GLU A 212 -14.31 -9.61 13.02
CA GLU A 212 -13.52 -9.11 14.15
C GLU A 212 -13.38 -7.57 14.13
N MET A 213 -13.18 -6.95 12.97
CA MET A 213 -13.14 -5.49 12.84
C MET A 213 -14.44 -4.83 13.33
N PHE A 214 -15.60 -5.39 12.96
CA PHE A 214 -16.89 -4.89 13.45
C PHE A 214 -17.05 -5.10 14.95
N ASN A 215 -16.60 -6.22 15.51
CA ASN A 215 -16.65 -6.49 16.94
C ASN A 215 -15.70 -5.58 17.76
N HIS A 216 -14.63 -5.09 17.12
CA HIS A 216 -13.67 -4.18 17.76
C HIS A 216 -13.95 -2.69 17.50
N GLY A 217 -15.12 -2.35 16.94
CA GLY A 217 -15.54 -0.95 16.82
C GLY A 217 -15.19 -0.27 15.49
N LEU A 218 -15.23 -0.99 14.38
CA LEU A 218 -15.01 -0.39 13.05
C LEU A 218 -16.05 0.70 12.74
N ILE A 219 -17.31 0.55 13.18
CA ILE A 219 -18.35 1.54 12.94
C ILE A 219 -17.98 2.83 13.68
N GLU A 220 -17.68 2.75 14.95
CA GLU A 220 -17.29 3.87 15.81
C GLU A 220 -15.99 4.53 15.32
N GLU A 221 -15.06 3.76 14.78
CA GLU A 221 -13.87 4.31 14.12
C GLU A 221 -14.26 5.12 12.88
N CYS A 222 -15.14 4.61 12.04
CA CYS A 222 -15.63 5.32 10.86
C CYS A 222 -16.43 6.57 11.20
N GLU A 223 -17.25 6.55 12.27
CA GLU A 223 -17.98 7.74 12.75
C GLU A 223 -17.02 8.87 13.13
N ARG A 224 -15.94 8.56 13.86
CA ARG A 224 -14.92 9.56 14.23
C ARG A 224 -14.25 10.25 13.06
N VAL A 225 -14.04 9.52 11.95
CA VAL A 225 -13.37 10.06 10.75
C VAL A 225 -14.33 10.44 9.63
N TYR A 226 -15.64 10.38 9.88
CA TYR A 226 -16.68 10.57 8.85
C TYR A 226 -16.57 11.91 8.12
N ASN A 227 -16.26 12.99 8.83
CA ASN A 227 -16.08 14.32 8.24
C ASN A 227 -14.90 14.39 7.25
N TYR A 228 -13.94 13.45 7.35
CA TYR A 228 -12.78 13.35 6.48
C TYR A 228 -12.95 12.32 5.36
N ARG A 229 -14.16 11.76 5.15
CA ARG A 229 -14.43 10.64 4.21
C ARG A 229 -13.98 10.87 2.77
N ASN A 230 -13.81 12.13 2.36
CA ASN A 230 -13.35 12.51 1.03
C ASN A 230 -11.82 12.51 0.88
N HIS A 231 -11.07 12.39 1.99
CA HIS A 231 -9.61 12.32 1.95
C HIS A 231 -9.13 10.98 1.38
N ASN A 232 -7.98 11.02 0.71
CA ASN A 232 -7.41 9.83 0.07
C ASN A 232 -7.11 8.69 1.06
N ALA A 233 -6.77 9.01 2.30
CA ALA A 233 -6.54 8.04 3.37
C ALA A 233 -7.73 7.09 3.55
N LEU A 234 -8.94 7.62 3.47
CA LEU A 234 -10.21 6.92 3.69
C LEU A 234 -10.81 6.31 2.41
N ASN A 235 -10.18 6.56 1.25
CA ASN A 235 -10.58 5.95 -0.01
C ASN A 235 -10.06 4.50 -0.10
N THR A 236 -10.48 3.64 0.81
CA THR A 236 -10.02 2.27 0.94
C THR A 236 -11.15 1.32 1.35
N VAL A 237 -10.94 0.02 1.17
CA VAL A 237 -11.87 -1.03 1.59
C VAL A 237 -12.04 -1.00 3.10
N GLY A 238 -13.25 -1.20 3.56
CA GLY A 238 -13.66 -1.10 4.95
C GLY A 238 -14.35 0.22 5.25
N TYR A 239 -13.71 1.33 4.89
CA TYR A 239 -14.23 2.68 5.20
C TYR A 239 -15.33 3.10 4.24
N LYS A 240 -15.16 2.93 2.94
CA LYS A 240 -16.18 3.30 1.95
C LYS A 240 -17.50 2.58 2.18
N GLU A 241 -17.44 1.31 2.42
CA GLU A 241 -18.62 0.48 2.65
C GLU A 241 -19.29 0.87 3.97
N THR A 242 -18.48 1.13 5.01
CA THR A 242 -19.02 1.55 6.32
C THR A 242 -19.59 2.98 6.26
N PHE A 243 -19.02 3.89 5.46
CA PHE A 243 -19.65 5.20 5.23
C PHE A 243 -21.01 5.07 4.53
N ASN A 244 -21.14 4.17 3.56
CA ASN A 244 -22.43 3.89 2.92
C ASN A 244 -23.46 3.33 3.93
N PHE A 245 -23.01 2.55 4.91
CA PHE A 245 -23.86 2.11 6.02
C PHE A 245 -24.29 3.30 6.90
N LEU A 246 -23.37 4.19 7.28
CA LEU A 246 -23.67 5.39 8.06
C LEU A 246 -24.60 6.35 7.32
N ASP A 247 -24.53 6.40 6.01
CA ASP A 247 -25.44 7.16 5.13
C ASP A 247 -26.82 6.48 4.95
N GLY A 248 -27.04 5.28 5.53
CA GLY A 248 -28.29 4.53 5.40
C GLY A 248 -28.49 3.84 4.05
N LEU A 249 -27.44 3.75 3.24
CA LEU A 249 -27.48 3.16 1.89
C LEU A 249 -27.32 1.63 1.90
N LEU A 250 -26.77 1.07 2.97
CA LEU A 250 -26.51 -0.36 3.15
C LEU A 250 -26.98 -0.81 4.55
N THR A 251 -27.37 -2.08 4.66
CA THR A 251 -27.51 -2.74 5.97
C THR A 251 -26.14 -3.13 6.51
N LYS A 252 -26.02 -3.43 7.80
CA LYS A 252 -24.77 -3.92 8.42
C LYS A 252 -24.30 -5.22 7.76
N GLU A 253 -25.21 -6.16 7.51
CA GLU A 253 -24.94 -7.44 6.89
C GLU A 253 -24.42 -7.27 5.45
N GLU A 254 -25.03 -6.35 4.69
CA GLU A 254 -24.58 -6.00 3.34
C GLU A 254 -23.19 -5.40 3.34
N THR A 255 -22.93 -4.48 4.29
CA THR A 255 -21.64 -3.83 4.46
C THR A 255 -20.54 -4.86 4.74
N ILE A 256 -20.77 -5.78 5.66
CA ILE A 256 -19.84 -6.89 5.95
C ILE A 256 -19.56 -7.71 4.70
N ARG A 257 -20.59 -8.11 3.95
CA ARG A 257 -20.43 -8.90 2.72
C ARG A 257 -19.61 -8.16 1.66
N GLN A 258 -19.86 -6.85 1.48
CA GLN A 258 -19.13 -6.02 0.53
C GLN A 258 -17.67 -5.86 0.94
N ILE A 259 -17.37 -5.58 2.21
CA ILE A 259 -15.99 -5.48 2.70
C ILE A 259 -15.25 -6.81 2.50
N GLN A 260 -15.87 -7.95 2.83
CA GLN A 260 -15.27 -9.26 2.60
C GLN A 260 -14.96 -9.49 1.11
N SER A 261 -15.93 -9.20 0.24
CA SER A 261 -15.76 -9.34 -1.22
C SER A 261 -14.65 -8.46 -1.76
N ASN A 262 -14.65 -7.17 -1.40
CA ASN A 262 -13.67 -6.19 -1.87
C ASN A 262 -12.27 -6.48 -1.32
N THR A 263 -12.16 -6.96 -0.08
CA THR A 263 -10.89 -7.41 0.52
C THR A 263 -10.33 -8.63 -0.21
N ARG A 264 -11.17 -9.62 -0.58
CA ARG A 264 -10.74 -10.75 -1.41
C ARG A 264 -10.28 -10.32 -2.81
N GLN A 265 -10.95 -9.31 -3.40
CA GLN A 265 -10.50 -8.75 -4.68
C GLN A 265 -9.14 -8.06 -4.55
N TYR A 266 -8.95 -7.27 -3.48
CA TYR A 266 -7.68 -6.60 -3.20
C TYR A 266 -6.55 -7.62 -2.98
N MET A 267 -6.79 -8.67 -2.20
CA MET A 267 -5.87 -9.78 -1.98
C MET A 267 -5.40 -10.41 -3.31
N ARG A 268 -6.33 -10.66 -4.25
CA ARG A 268 -5.97 -11.21 -5.57
C ARG A 268 -5.10 -10.24 -6.39
N LYS A 269 -5.40 -8.92 -6.33
CA LYS A 269 -4.59 -7.90 -6.99
C LYS A 269 -3.16 -7.87 -6.43
N GLN A 270 -3.00 -7.97 -5.10
CA GLN A 270 -1.68 -8.05 -4.47
C GLN A 270 -0.90 -9.28 -4.94
N LEU A 271 -1.50 -10.47 -4.93
CA LEU A 271 -0.85 -11.69 -5.40
C LEU A 271 -0.45 -11.61 -6.88
N THR A 272 -1.33 -11.10 -7.73
CA THR A 272 -1.04 -10.92 -9.16
C THR A 272 0.13 -9.95 -9.35
N TRP A 273 0.20 -8.90 -8.55
CA TRP A 273 1.29 -7.93 -8.60
C TRP A 273 2.62 -8.57 -8.18
N PHE A 274 2.68 -9.14 -7.00
CA PHE A 274 3.91 -9.71 -6.45
C PHE A 274 4.45 -10.90 -7.25
N LYS A 275 3.58 -11.72 -7.84
CA LYS A 275 3.99 -12.86 -8.69
C LYS A 275 4.72 -12.45 -9.98
N ARG A 276 4.72 -11.17 -10.36
CA ARG A 276 5.51 -10.66 -11.49
C ARG A 276 7.00 -10.66 -11.20
N ASP A 277 7.38 -10.45 -9.95
CA ASP A 277 8.77 -10.45 -9.52
C ASP A 277 9.27 -11.88 -9.27
N LYS A 278 10.16 -12.33 -10.14
CA LYS A 278 10.75 -13.68 -10.08
C LYS A 278 11.82 -13.84 -8.99
N GLN A 279 12.28 -12.74 -8.39
CA GLN A 279 13.25 -12.77 -7.30
C GLN A 279 12.60 -13.11 -5.95
N ILE A 280 11.26 -13.10 -5.86
CA ILE A 280 10.56 -13.42 -4.64
C ILE A 280 10.57 -14.93 -4.40
N LYS A 281 11.14 -15.34 -3.27
CA LYS A 281 11.03 -16.72 -2.76
C LYS A 281 9.75 -16.85 -1.95
N TRP A 282 8.87 -17.76 -2.34
CA TRP A 282 7.55 -17.92 -1.72
C TRP A 282 7.57 -19.01 -0.66
N PHE A 283 6.93 -18.72 0.49
CA PHE A 283 6.77 -19.63 1.61
C PHE A 283 5.34 -19.63 2.13
N HIS A 284 4.98 -20.73 2.81
CA HIS A 284 3.81 -20.73 3.67
C HIS A 284 4.19 -20.08 5.02
N PRO A 285 3.37 -19.18 5.62
CA PRO A 285 3.74 -18.46 6.84
C PRO A 285 3.90 -19.35 8.07
N MET A 286 3.47 -20.61 8.03
CA MET A 286 3.73 -21.58 9.11
C MET A 286 5.13 -22.21 9.04
N ASN A 287 5.84 -22.04 7.93
CA ASN A 287 7.19 -22.61 7.73
C ASN A 287 8.26 -21.68 8.31
N PHE A 288 8.13 -21.29 9.56
CA PHE A 288 9.03 -20.31 10.20
C PHE A 288 10.50 -20.74 10.10
N GLU A 289 10.84 -21.99 10.45
CA GLU A 289 12.20 -22.48 10.44
C GLU A 289 12.85 -22.44 9.02
N GLU A 290 12.07 -22.78 7.99
CA GLU A 290 12.55 -22.70 6.61
C GLU A 290 12.80 -21.24 6.18
N ILE A 291 11.94 -20.32 6.64
CA ILE A 291 12.08 -18.89 6.35
C ILE A 291 13.33 -18.34 7.02
N ILE A 292 13.54 -18.66 8.31
CA ILE A 292 14.72 -18.23 9.06
C ILE A 292 16.00 -18.79 8.42
N LYS A 293 16.02 -20.10 8.14
CA LYS A 293 17.15 -20.71 7.45
C LYS A 293 17.45 -20.02 6.13
N TYR A 294 16.42 -19.75 5.33
CA TYR A 294 16.60 -19.04 4.05
C TYR A 294 17.16 -17.63 4.25
N ILE A 295 16.72 -16.92 5.29
CA ILE A 295 17.27 -15.59 5.63
C ILE A 295 18.75 -15.72 6.00
N ASP A 296 19.07 -16.58 6.97
CA ASP A 296 20.43 -16.74 7.51
C ASP A 296 21.45 -17.19 6.44
N ASP A 297 21.02 -18.02 5.49
CA ASP A 297 21.85 -18.47 4.36
C ASP A 297 22.11 -17.37 3.31
N ASN A 298 21.36 -16.22 3.34
CA ASN A 298 21.41 -15.18 2.27
C ASN A 298 21.71 -13.74 2.78
N ILE A 299 22.07 -13.55 4.06
CA ILE A 299 22.42 -12.24 4.63
C ILE A 299 23.91 -12.05 4.91
#